data_21fd840deba512443d9233cecc0dd74c
#
_entry.id   21fd840deba512443d9233cecc0dd74c
#
_cell.length_a   1.000
_cell.length_b   1.000
_cell.length_c   1.000
_cell.angle_alpha   90.00
_cell.angle_beta   90.00
_cell.angle_gamma   90.00
#
_symmetry.space_group_name_H-M   'P 1'
#
loop_
_entity.id
_entity.type
_entity.pdbx_description
1 polymer ?
#
loop_
_entity_poly.entity_id
_entity_poly.type
_entity_poly.pdbx_seq_one_letter_code
_entity_poly.pdbx_strand_id
1 'polypeptide(L)'
;MSSITPVLRGARIANSFAFGMQGFFFAVVLTQLPQQKDRFDLTDGLIVGSVVLVSLLAGGGSVAAERLALRWSSQVTLRIGLLLVALTGTGIAFAPNTAGLLIALGCYGIAVGIVDASTNMQAVFIQHGYGKFILSSFYAAWSAGSIIGALYVSACEALEVTLRESLLGAAGVVLVVGLVLGPRLLGPQEAEAGPAEEVVDPPPIALRVYLPFGIAMALVFAIDLAVGNWSALYLSDDLLANSSTAALGLAAYQGTSLIARLTGDLFVRRFGPRRVVRTAAAIGVVGLATVLAAPSPVVAIVGFLIAGIGMPVIAPLCFGEAGQLTSGRGLDALIARLNLFNYAGTLVGGGVVGALAAGFGHRISFVIPLVFATVLIGLAQVFHNRPGGGKHPTSSGDRALLDQ
;
A
#
# COMPACT_ATOMS: atom_id res chain seq x y z
N MET A 1 23.42 21.79 3.84
CA MET A 1 22.02 21.35 3.90
C MET A 1 21.23 22.25 2.98
N SER A 2 20.81 21.77 1.80
CA SER A 2 19.95 22.53 0.90
C SER A 2 18.62 22.80 1.64
N SER A 3 18.21 24.06 1.68
CA SER A 3 16.91 24.43 2.28
C SER A 3 15.79 23.77 1.48
N ILE A 4 14.91 23.02 2.17
CA ILE A 4 13.73 22.41 1.55
C ILE A 4 12.88 23.52 0.94
N THR A 5 12.68 23.48 -0.38
CA THR A 5 11.95 24.50 -1.11
C THR A 5 10.45 24.52 -0.74
N PRO A 6 9.75 25.66 -0.87
CA PRO A 6 8.30 25.70 -0.68
C PRO A 6 7.54 24.73 -1.59
N VAL A 7 8.02 24.51 -2.81
CA VAL A 7 7.45 23.55 -3.78
C VAL A 7 7.49 22.14 -3.22
N LEU A 8 8.64 21.67 -2.74
CA LEU A 8 8.79 20.34 -2.13
C LEU A 8 7.89 20.16 -0.89
N ARG A 9 7.73 21.21 -0.06
CA ARG A 9 6.82 21.16 1.10
C ARG A 9 5.37 21.05 0.64
N GLY A 10 4.98 21.84 -0.36
CA GLY A 10 3.64 21.79 -0.96
C GLY A 10 3.33 20.42 -1.55
N ALA A 11 4.25 19.86 -2.32
CA ALA A 11 4.13 18.54 -2.92
C ALA A 11 4.03 17.42 -1.87
N ARG A 12 4.82 17.49 -0.79
CA ARG A 12 4.74 16.53 0.31
C ARG A 12 3.35 16.55 0.96
N ILE A 13 2.80 17.72 1.23
CA ILE A 13 1.45 17.85 1.79
C ILE A 13 0.42 17.29 0.81
N ALA A 14 0.47 17.70 -0.45
CA ALA A 14 -0.47 17.24 -1.48
C ALA A 14 -0.45 15.72 -1.65
N ASN A 15 0.74 15.12 -1.71
CA ASN A 15 0.87 13.67 -1.85
C ASN A 15 0.46 12.91 -0.57
N SER A 16 0.69 13.48 0.63
CA SER A 16 0.17 12.91 1.88
C SER A 16 -1.36 12.86 1.88
N PHE A 17 -2.01 13.92 1.40
CA PHE A 17 -3.46 13.92 1.25
C PHE A 17 -3.93 12.93 0.17
N ALA A 18 -3.19 12.76 -0.94
CA ALA A 18 -3.52 11.77 -1.96
C ALA A 18 -3.48 10.35 -1.39
N PHE A 19 -2.43 9.99 -0.62
CA PHE A 19 -2.38 8.73 0.13
C PHE A 19 -3.54 8.60 1.13
N GLY A 20 -3.86 9.68 1.85
CA GLY A 20 -5.00 9.73 2.77
C GLY A 20 -6.33 9.50 2.07
N MET A 21 -6.56 10.12 0.92
CA MET A 21 -7.79 9.95 0.13
C MET A 21 -7.92 8.53 -0.44
N GLN A 22 -6.81 7.93 -0.85
CA GLN A 22 -6.79 6.52 -1.27
C GLN A 22 -7.22 5.60 -0.12
N GLY A 23 -6.61 5.74 1.07
CA GLY A 23 -6.98 4.96 2.26
C GLY A 23 -8.42 5.23 2.70
N PHE A 24 -8.84 6.49 2.70
CA PHE A 24 -10.20 6.92 3.05
C PHE A 24 -11.24 6.22 2.16
N PHE A 25 -11.12 6.36 0.85
CA PHE A 25 -12.12 5.81 -0.07
C PHE A 25 -12.10 4.29 -0.10
N PHE A 26 -10.92 3.67 0.02
CA PHE A 26 -10.78 2.22 0.16
C PHE A 26 -11.54 1.71 1.39
N ALA A 27 -11.38 2.37 2.54
CA ALA A 27 -12.10 2.00 3.75
C ALA A 27 -13.62 2.21 3.62
N VAL A 28 -14.07 3.29 2.97
CA VAL A 28 -15.49 3.53 2.71
C VAL A 28 -16.09 2.39 1.91
N VAL A 29 -15.46 1.98 0.80
CA VAL A 29 -15.97 0.88 -0.03
C VAL A 29 -15.97 -0.45 0.74
N LEU A 30 -14.89 -0.73 1.47
CA LEU A 30 -14.74 -2.00 2.21
C LEU A 30 -15.72 -2.12 3.38
N THR A 31 -15.89 -1.05 4.16
CA THR A 31 -16.79 -1.04 5.34
C THR A 31 -18.26 -1.14 4.94
N GLN A 32 -18.61 -0.69 3.74
CA GLN A 32 -19.97 -0.78 3.21
C GLN A 32 -20.27 -2.07 2.42
N LEU A 33 -19.32 -3.02 2.35
CA LEU A 33 -19.56 -4.32 1.69
C LEU A 33 -20.78 -5.09 2.25
N PRO A 34 -21.05 -5.13 3.57
CA PRO A 34 -22.26 -5.78 4.08
C PRO A 34 -23.54 -5.15 3.55
N GLN A 35 -23.63 -3.81 3.52
CA GLN A 35 -24.80 -3.10 2.97
C GLN A 35 -24.97 -3.34 1.47
N GLN A 36 -23.87 -3.46 0.72
CA GLN A 36 -23.91 -3.83 -0.69
C GLN A 36 -24.37 -5.29 -0.87
N LYS A 37 -23.93 -6.19 0.02
CA LYS A 37 -24.38 -7.58 0.05
C LYS A 37 -25.90 -7.68 0.17
N ASP A 38 -26.48 -6.97 1.14
CA ASP A 38 -27.90 -6.96 1.39
C ASP A 38 -28.69 -6.30 0.24
N ARG A 39 -28.17 -5.20 -0.31
CA ARG A 39 -28.83 -4.46 -1.41
C ARG A 39 -28.93 -5.26 -2.72
N PHE A 40 -27.93 -6.11 -3.00
CA PHE A 40 -27.80 -6.82 -4.27
C PHE A 40 -27.91 -8.34 -4.12
N ASP A 41 -28.30 -8.86 -2.95
CA ASP A 41 -28.38 -10.28 -2.62
C ASP A 41 -27.09 -11.06 -3.02
N LEU A 42 -25.92 -10.48 -2.67
CA LEU A 42 -24.65 -11.05 -3.05
C LEU A 42 -24.33 -12.30 -2.22
N THR A 43 -23.91 -13.35 -2.89
CA THR A 43 -23.33 -14.51 -2.21
C THR A 43 -21.93 -14.20 -1.69
N ASP A 44 -21.46 -14.92 -0.66
CA ASP A 44 -20.10 -14.77 -0.12
C ASP A 44 -19.02 -15.01 -1.21
N GLY A 45 -19.30 -15.94 -2.12
CA GLY A 45 -18.45 -16.19 -3.29
C GLY A 45 -18.33 -14.98 -4.23
N LEU A 46 -19.42 -14.24 -4.45
CA LEU A 46 -19.38 -13.00 -5.26
C LEU A 46 -18.62 -11.88 -4.55
N ILE A 47 -18.73 -11.79 -3.22
CA ILE A 47 -17.95 -10.81 -2.44
C ILE A 47 -16.45 -11.09 -2.58
N VAL A 48 -16.01 -12.33 -2.32
CA VAL A 48 -14.63 -12.73 -2.49
C VAL A 48 -14.18 -12.53 -3.94
N GLY A 49 -14.99 -12.94 -4.90
CA GLY A 49 -14.72 -12.73 -6.32
C GLY A 49 -14.58 -11.25 -6.70
N SER A 50 -15.37 -10.35 -6.10
CA SER A 50 -15.27 -8.90 -6.33
C SER A 50 -13.96 -8.31 -5.80
N VAL A 51 -13.50 -8.75 -4.62
CA VAL A 51 -12.21 -8.33 -4.04
C VAL A 51 -11.04 -8.81 -4.91
N VAL A 52 -11.09 -10.05 -5.39
CA VAL A 52 -10.10 -10.60 -6.33
C VAL A 52 -10.12 -9.82 -7.65
N LEU A 53 -11.30 -9.54 -8.21
CA LEU A 53 -11.46 -8.74 -9.43
C LEU A 53 -10.84 -7.34 -9.27
N VAL A 54 -11.15 -6.64 -8.19
CA VAL A 54 -10.58 -5.32 -7.88
C VAL A 54 -9.06 -5.39 -7.81
N SER A 55 -8.50 -6.40 -7.14
CA SER A 55 -7.04 -6.57 -6.99
C SER A 55 -6.35 -6.86 -8.33
N LEU A 56 -6.92 -7.74 -9.16
CA LEU A 56 -6.39 -8.06 -10.49
C LEU A 56 -6.41 -6.83 -11.41
N LEU A 57 -7.53 -6.11 -11.42
CA LEU A 57 -7.68 -4.92 -12.25
C LEU A 57 -6.86 -3.74 -11.72
N ALA A 58 -6.56 -3.68 -10.43
CA ALA A 58 -5.62 -2.72 -9.86
C ALA A 58 -4.19 -2.99 -10.34
N GLY A 59 -3.79 -4.26 -10.50
CA GLY A 59 -2.57 -4.61 -11.22
C GLY A 59 -2.54 -4.03 -12.64
N GLY A 60 -3.64 -4.18 -13.40
CA GLY A 60 -3.83 -3.55 -14.70
C GLY A 60 -3.77 -2.02 -14.65
N GLY A 61 -4.32 -1.42 -13.60
CA GLY A 61 -4.24 0.01 -13.31
C GLY A 61 -2.80 0.50 -13.10
N SER A 62 -1.95 -0.29 -12.44
CA SER A 62 -0.52 0.04 -12.28
C SER A 62 0.22 0.05 -13.62
N VAL A 63 -0.10 -0.88 -14.53
CA VAL A 63 0.44 -0.87 -15.90
C VAL A 63 -0.06 0.34 -16.68
N ALA A 64 -1.32 0.71 -16.52
CA ALA A 64 -1.86 1.93 -17.12
C ALA A 64 -1.16 3.19 -16.56
N ALA A 65 -0.88 3.22 -15.26
CA ALA A 65 -0.14 4.32 -14.61
C ALA A 65 1.27 4.49 -15.21
N GLU A 66 2.01 3.41 -15.47
CA GLU A 66 3.30 3.47 -16.17
C GLU A 66 3.16 4.20 -17.51
N ARG A 67 2.21 3.78 -18.35
CA ARG A 67 2.00 4.37 -19.68
C ARG A 67 1.58 5.85 -19.60
N LEU A 68 0.70 6.19 -18.66
CA LEU A 68 0.23 7.56 -18.46
C LEU A 68 1.36 8.46 -17.95
N ALA A 69 2.15 8.01 -16.97
CA ALA A 69 3.26 8.76 -16.42
C ALA A 69 4.35 9.00 -17.47
N LEU A 70 4.70 7.97 -18.25
CA LEU A 70 5.68 8.09 -19.35
C LEU A 70 5.18 9.03 -20.46
N ARG A 71 3.86 9.10 -20.69
CA ARG A 71 3.30 9.98 -21.75
C ARG A 71 3.15 11.43 -21.30
N TRP A 72 2.77 11.64 -20.04
CA TRP A 72 2.47 12.99 -19.51
C TRP A 72 3.34 13.34 -18.31
N SER A 73 3.06 12.74 -17.14
CA SER A 73 3.82 12.83 -15.88
C SER A 73 3.13 12.06 -14.76
N SER A 74 3.84 11.76 -13.69
CA SER A 74 3.25 11.19 -12.48
C SER A 74 2.23 12.13 -11.81
N GLN A 75 2.42 13.45 -11.91
CA GLN A 75 1.44 14.45 -11.43
C GLN A 75 0.10 14.31 -12.14
N VAL A 76 0.11 14.29 -13.48
CA VAL A 76 -1.11 14.17 -14.29
C VAL A 76 -1.78 12.83 -14.06
N THR A 77 -0.97 11.76 -14.00
CA THR A 77 -1.45 10.40 -13.75
C THR A 77 -2.19 10.29 -12.42
N LEU A 78 -1.63 10.87 -11.35
CA LEU A 78 -2.27 10.87 -10.03
C LEU A 78 -3.59 11.66 -10.03
N ARG A 79 -3.63 12.81 -10.69
CA ARG A 79 -4.87 13.61 -10.82
C ARG A 79 -5.96 12.86 -11.58
N ILE A 80 -5.61 12.19 -12.67
CA ILE A 80 -6.52 11.30 -13.42
C ILE A 80 -7.00 10.17 -12.51
N GLY A 81 -6.11 9.51 -11.78
CA GLY A 81 -6.45 8.44 -10.86
C GLY A 81 -7.45 8.86 -9.79
N LEU A 82 -7.23 9.99 -9.12
CA LEU A 82 -8.17 10.52 -8.10
C LEU A 82 -9.53 10.88 -8.71
N LEU A 83 -9.56 11.46 -9.92
CA LEU A 83 -10.81 11.69 -10.65
C LEU A 83 -11.54 10.39 -10.96
N LEU A 84 -10.82 9.37 -11.43
CA LEU A 84 -11.39 8.05 -11.71
C LEU A 84 -11.92 7.37 -10.43
N VAL A 85 -11.26 7.50 -9.28
CA VAL A 85 -11.78 7.02 -8.00
C VAL A 85 -13.12 7.68 -7.67
N ALA A 86 -13.24 9.00 -7.84
CA ALA A 86 -14.49 9.71 -7.59
C ALA A 86 -15.60 9.29 -8.57
N LEU A 87 -15.28 9.14 -9.87
CA LEU A 87 -16.23 8.71 -10.89
C LEU A 87 -16.69 7.26 -10.67
N THR A 88 -15.78 6.36 -10.37
CA THR A 88 -16.12 4.95 -10.12
C THR A 88 -16.88 4.77 -8.81
N GLY A 89 -16.54 5.55 -7.77
CA GLY A 89 -17.32 5.64 -6.54
C GLY A 89 -18.76 6.09 -6.78
N THR A 90 -18.95 7.08 -7.65
CA THR A 90 -20.27 7.49 -8.12
C THR A 90 -20.96 6.35 -8.88
N GLY A 91 -20.22 5.63 -9.73
CA GLY A 91 -20.72 4.44 -10.43
C GLY A 91 -21.22 3.34 -9.47
N ILE A 92 -20.48 3.07 -8.38
CA ILE A 92 -20.89 2.12 -7.33
C ILE A 92 -22.19 2.60 -6.66
N ALA A 93 -22.30 3.89 -6.33
CA ALA A 93 -23.49 4.47 -5.70
C ALA A 93 -24.77 4.32 -6.55
N PHE A 94 -24.63 4.42 -7.87
CA PHE A 94 -25.73 4.34 -8.84
C PHE A 94 -25.89 2.98 -9.52
N ALA A 95 -25.15 1.96 -9.10
CA ALA A 95 -25.24 0.62 -9.69
C ALA A 95 -26.71 0.12 -9.67
N PRO A 96 -27.27 -0.27 -10.82
CA PRO A 96 -28.67 -0.66 -10.91
C PRO A 96 -28.92 -2.12 -10.51
N ASN A 97 -27.87 -2.96 -10.62
CA ASN A 97 -27.92 -4.40 -10.34
C ASN A 97 -26.51 -4.93 -10.06
N THR A 98 -26.41 -6.22 -9.73
CA THR A 98 -25.14 -6.91 -9.41
C THR A 98 -24.11 -6.78 -10.52
N ALA A 99 -24.49 -6.90 -11.79
CA ALA A 99 -23.57 -6.77 -12.92
C ALA A 99 -23.00 -5.35 -13.02
N GLY A 100 -23.87 -4.33 -12.87
CA GLY A 100 -23.46 -2.92 -12.81
C GLY A 100 -22.52 -2.63 -11.65
N LEU A 101 -22.76 -3.23 -10.48
CA LEU A 101 -21.88 -3.13 -9.32
C LEU A 101 -20.49 -3.74 -9.61
N LEU A 102 -20.43 -4.95 -10.17
CA LEU A 102 -19.16 -5.62 -10.49
C LEU A 102 -18.37 -4.86 -11.54
N ILE A 103 -19.02 -4.28 -12.54
CA ILE A 103 -18.36 -3.40 -13.53
C ILE A 103 -17.79 -2.15 -12.84
N ALA A 104 -18.58 -1.49 -11.99
CA ALA A 104 -18.13 -0.30 -11.26
C ALA A 104 -16.96 -0.61 -10.32
N LEU A 105 -17.00 -1.74 -9.59
CA LEU A 105 -15.91 -2.23 -8.75
C LEU A 105 -14.67 -2.59 -9.58
N GLY A 106 -14.84 -3.18 -10.74
CA GLY A 106 -13.72 -3.45 -11.66
C GLY A 106 -13.04 -2.17 -12.15
N CYS A 107 -13.83 -1.17 -12.56
CA CYS A 107 -13.32 0.16 -12.91
C CYS A 107 -12.65 0.85 -11.72
N TYR A 108 -13.20 0.70 -10.51
CA TYR A 108 -12.58 1.18 -9.27
C TYR A 108 -11.23 0.50 -9.02
N GLY A 109 -11.11 -0.80 -9.26
CA GLY A 109 -9.82 -1.50 -9.20
C GLY A 109 -8.76 -0.83 -10.08
N ILE A 110 -9.08 -0.56 -11.36
CA ILE A 110 -8.16 0.15 -12.27
C ILE A 110 -7.79 1.53 -11.70
N ALA A 111 -8.76 2.29 -11.20
CA ALA A 111 -8.54 3.61 -10.63
C ALA A 111 -7.61 3.55 -9.40
N VAL A 112 -7.82 2.58 -8.50
CA VAL A 112 -6.95 2.33 -7.33
C VAL A 112 -5.52 2.02 -7.77
N GLY A 113 -5.33 1.15 -8.76
CA GLY A 113 -4.00 0.82 -9.26
C GLY A 113 -3.26 2.03 -9.85
N ILE A 114 -3.98 2.91 -10.55
CA ILE A 114 -3.42 4.17 -11.07
C ILE A 114 -3.01 5.08 -9.92
N VAL A 115 -3.87 5.29 -8.92
CA VAL A 115 -3.57 6.14 -7.74
C VAL A 115 -2.39 5.56 -6.97
N ASP A 116 -2.40 4.26 -6.69
CA ASP A 116 -1.38 3.59 -5.88
C ASP A 116 0.02 3.70 -6.52
N ALA A 117 0.15 3.40 -7.80
CA ALA A 117 1.41 3.57 -8.50
C ALA A 117 1.87 5.03 -8.54
N SER A 118 0.99 5.98 -8.87
CA SER A 118 1.35 7.37 -9.05
C SER A 118 1.61 8.12 -7.73
N THR A 119 0.94 7.79 -6.63
CA THR A 119 1.28 8.30 -5.29
C THR A 119 2.67 7.84 -4.87
N ASN A 120 3.04 6.59 -5.16
CA ASN A 120 4.38 6.07 -4.86
C ASN A 120 5.46 6.71 -5.77
N MET A 121 5.18 6.95 -7.06
CA MET A 121 6.08 7.73 -7.94
C MET A 121 6.36 9.10 -7.33
N GLN A 122 5.32 9.87 -7.03
CA GLN A 122 5.45 11.19 -6.40
C GLN A 122 6.19 11.12 -5.05
N ALA A 123 5.90 10.10 -4.21
CA ALA A 123 6.54 9.94 -2.92
C ALA A 123 8.05 9.74 -3.04
N VAL A 124 8.51 8.95 -4.03
CA VAL A 124 9.94 8.70 -4.25
C VAL A 124 10.63 9.96 -4.80
N PHE A 125 10.01 10.68 -5.76
CA PHE A 125 10.56 11.96 -6.24
C PHE A 125 10.68 12.99 -5.11
N ILE A 126 9.64 13.12 -4.28
CA ILE A 126 9.66 14.03 -3.12
C ILE A 126 10.75 13.59 -2.14
N GLN A 127 10.92 12.29 -1.89
CA GLN A 127 11.98 11.77 -1.02
C GLN A 127 13.38 12.12 -1.56
N HIS A 128 13.60 12.01 -2.87
CA HIS A 128 14.85 12.42 -3.51
C HIS A 128 15.12 13.92 -3.27
N GLY A 129 14.13 14.77 -3.48
CA GLY A 129 14.26 16.21 -3.22
C GLY A 129 14.52 16.55 -1.74
N TYR A 130 14.00 15.74 -0.80
CA TYR A 130 14.27 15.91 0.64
C TYR A 130 15.66 15.39 1.06
N GLY A 131 16.29 14.52 0.26
CA GLY A 131 17.57 13.90 0.59
C GLY A 131 17.56 13.05 1.86
N LYS A 132 16.39 12.57 2.30
CA LYS A 132 16.20 11.74 3.49
C LYS A 132 14.95 10.89 3.38
N PHE A 133 14.94 9.72 4.05
CA PHE A 133 13.79 8.82 4.06
C PHE A 133 12.55 9.51 4.67
N ILE A 134 11.44 9.50 3.93
CA ILE A 134 10.13 10.06 4.32
C ILE A 134 8.96 9.21 3.83
N LEU A 135 9.19 8.08 3.16
CA LEU A 135 8.12 7.29 2.54
C LEU A 135 7.16 6.70 3.57
N SER A 136 7.65 6.23 4.73
CA SER A 136 6.78 5.69 5.78
C SER A 136 5.72 6.68 6.24
N SER A 137 6.04 7.99 6.25
CA SER A 137 5.08 9.03 6.62
C SER A 137 3.92 9.16 5.63
N PHE A 138 4.09 8.86 4.35
CA PHE A 138 2.99 8.80 3.37
C PHE A 138 2.09 7.59 3.62
N TYR A 139 2.67 6.43 3.94
CA TYR A 139 1.91 5.23 4.31
C TYR A 139 1.14 5.42 5.64
N ALA A 140 1.68 6.21 6.57
CA ALA A 140 0.96 6.61 7.77
C ALA A 140 -0.26 7.49 7.42
N ALA A 141 -0.14 8.39 6.44
CA ALA A 141 -1.28 9.18 5.94
C ALA A 141 -2.35 8.28 5.30
N TRP A 142 -1.96 7.22 4.57
CA TRP A 142 -2.90 6.21 4.06
C TRP A 142 -3.67 5.54 5.21
N SER A 143 -2.96 5.09 6.26
CA SER A 143 -3.58 4.46 7.43
C SER A 143 -4.54 5.41 8.16
N ALA A 144 -4.14 6.68 8.33
CA ALA A 144 -5.00 7.70 8.93
C ALA A 144 -6.25 7.94 8.08
N GLY A 145 -6.10 8.04 6.75
CA GLY A 145 -7.22 8.13 5.83
C GLY A 145 -8.17 6.96 5.95
N SER A 146 -7.64 5.74 6.04
CA SER A 146 -8.43 4.51 6.20
C SER A 146 -9.25 4.52 7.50
N ILE A 147 -8.66 4.96 8.60
CA ILE A 147 -9.38 5.12 9.88
C ILE A 147 -10.49 6.16 9.74
N ILE A 148 -10.19 7.32 9.15
CA ILE A 148 -11.17 8.39 8.92
C ILE A 148 -12.31 7.89 8.03
N GLY A 149 -12.02 7.08 7.00
CA GLY A 149 -13.03 6.48 6.12
C GLY A 149 -13.98 5.53 6.86
N ALA A 150 -13.45 4.67 7.72
CA ALA A 150 -14.25 3.78 8.55
C ALA A 150 -15.13 4.57 9.54
N LEU A 151 -14.58 5.59 10.20
CA LEU A 151 -15.34 6.47 11.10
C LEU A 151 -16.40 7.29 10.35
N TYR A 152 -16.11 7.72 9.12
CA TYR A 152 -17.07 8.40 8.27
C TYR A 152 -18.29 7.51 7.97
N VAL A 153 -18.06 6.23 7.60
CA VAL A 153 -19.17 5.29 7.37
C VAL A 153 -19.97 5.07 8.64
N SER A 154 -19.32 4.85 9.79
CA SER A 154 -19.99 4.70 11.08
C SER A 154 -20.83 5.93 11.44
N ALA A 155 -20.34 7.14 11.15
CA ALA A 155 -21.11 8.37 11.37
C ALA A 155 -22.30 8.47 10.40
N CYS A 156 -22.14 8.08 9.14
CA CYS A 156 -23.23 8.02 8.17
C CYS A 156 -24.34 7.06 8.64
N GLU A 157 -23.96 5.88 9.13
CA GLU A 157 -24.92 4.91 9.68
C GLU A 157 -25.68 5.47 10.90
N ALA A 158 -24.96 6.09 11.84
CA ALA A 158 -25.57 6.70 13.02
C ALA A 158 -26.52 7.87 12.69
N LEU A 159 -26.32 8.53 11.55
CA LEU A 159 -27.15 9.62 11.05
C LEU A 159 -28.19 9.16 10.02
N GLU A 160 -28.39 7.85 9.84
CA GLU A 160 -29.30 7.24 8.88
C GLU A 160 -29.08 7.71 7.42
N VAL A 161 -27.84 8.11 7.09
CA VAL A 161 -27.45 8.48 5.73
C VAL A 161 -27.43 7.22 4.86
N THR A 162 -28.08 7.27 3.71
CA THR A 162 -28.15 6.11 2.81
C THR A 162 -26.78 5.73 2.25
N LEU A 163 -26.59 4.45 1.89
CA LEU A 163 -25.40 3.94 1.22
C LEU A 163 -25.00 4.81 0.01
N ARG A 164 -26.00 5.22 -0.77
CA ARG A 164 -25.79 6.06 -1.95
C ARG A 164 -25.22 7.44 -1.60
N GLU A 165 -25.82 8.12 -0.64
CA GLU A 165 -25.41 9.45 -0.20
C GLU A 165 -24.01 9.41 0.45
N SER A 166 -23.72 8.38 1.25
CA SER A 166 -22.41 8.15 1.84
C SER A 166 -21.33 7.97 0.77
N LEU A 167 -21.56 7.13 -0.24
CA LEU A 167 -20.61 6.95 -1.35
C LEU A 167 -20.41 8.22 -2.17
N LEU A 168 -21.49 8.97 -2.45
CA LEU A 168 -21.40 10.25 -3.18
C LEU A 168 -20.66 11.32 -2.37
N GLY A 169 -20.91 11.40 -1.07
CA GLY A 169 -20.20 12.30 -0.16
C GLY A 169 -18.69 11.99 -0.15
N ALA A 170 -18.34 10.72 -0.01
CA ALA A 170 -16.95 10.27 -0.05
C ALA A 170 -16.27 10.56 -1.40
N ALA A 171 -16.96 10.27 -2.53
CA ALA A 171 -16.47 10.59 -3.87
C ALA A 171 -16.27 12.10 -4.06
N GLY A 172 -17.19 12.91 -3.55
CA GLY A 172 -17.09 14.38 -3.55
C GLY A 172 -15.87 14.89 -2.79
N VAL A 173 -15.58 14.32 -1.61
CA VAL A 173 -14.39 14.67 -0.81
C VAL A 173 -13.11 14.34 -1.59
N VAL A 174 -13.00 13.15 -2.19
CA VAL A 174 -11.83 12.76 -3.01
C VAL A 174 -11.65 13.70 -4.20
N LEU A 175 -12.74 14.04 -4.89
CA LEU A 175 -12.72 14.95 -6.03
C LEU A 175 -12.23 16.35 -5.62
N VAL A 176 -12.80 16.94 -4.57
CA VAL A 176 -12.41 18.26 -4.09
C VAL A 176 -10.95 18.30 -3.68
N VAL A 177 -10.48 17.33 -2.90
CA VAL A 177 -9.08 17.23 -2.48
C VAL A 177 -8.16 17.07 -3.70
N GLY A 178 -8.53 16.22 -4.66
CA GLY A 178 -7.77 16.01 -5.89
C GLY A 178 -7.66 17.28 -6.75
N LEU A 179 -8.73 18.04 -6.86
CA LEU A 179 -8.73 19.32 -7.61
C LEU A 179 -7.93 20.42 -6.91
N VAL A 180 -8.07 20.56 -5.59
CA VAL A 180 -7.43 21.63 -4.81
C VAL A 180 -5.94 21.39 -4.61
N LEU A 181 -5.55 20.14 -4.31
CA LEU A 181 -4.17 19.79 -3.98
C LEU A 181 -3.38 19.21 -5.17
N GLY A 182 -4.05 18.69 -6.19
CA GLY A 182 -3.39 18.14 -7.38
C GLY A 182 -2.39 19.09 -8.06
N PRO A 183 -2.68 20.39 -8.20
CA PRO A 183 -1.72 21.34 -8.76
C PRO A 183 -0.44 21.54 -7.94
N ARG A 184 -0.43 21.17 -6.65
CA ARG A 184 0.73 21.27 -5.76
C ARG A 184 1.64 20.06 -5.77
N LEU A 185 1.27 18.98 -6.48
CA LEU A 185 2.14 17.83 -6.73
C LEU A 185 3.36 18.26 -7.56
N LEU A 186 4.45 17.49 -7.50
CA LEU A 186 5.63 17.76 -8.31
C LEU A 186 5.30 17.68 -9.80
N GLY A 187 5.55 18.75 -10.52
CA GLY A 187 5.40 18.79 -11.96
C GLY A 187 6.52 18.05 -12.70
N PRO A 188 6.39 17.85 -14.03
CA PRO A 188 7.36 17.10 -14.81
C PRO A 188 8.76 17.73 -14.81
N GLN A 189 8.85 19.05 -14.71
CA GLN A 189 10.16 19.75 -14.65
C GLN A 189 10.90 19.53 -13.33
N GLU A 190 10.18 19.28 -12.23
CA GLU A 190 10.73 19.13 -10.88
C GLU A 190 10.95 17.66 -10.52
N ALA A 191 10.15 16.75 -11.06
CA ALA A 191 10.20 15.33 -10.76
C ALA A 191 10.99 14.53 -11.82
N GLU A 192 10.67 14.75 -13.11
CA GLU A 192 11.05 13.87 -14.20
C GLU A 192 12.15 14.46 -15.09
N ALA A 193 12.38 15.79 -15.03
CA ALA A 193 13.47 16.43 -15.73
C ALA A 193 14.79 16.07 -15.05
N GLY A 194 15.49 15.09 -15.63
CA GLY A 194 16.94 15.01 -15.50
C GLY A 194 17.59 16.28 -16.10
N PRO A 195 18.90 16.51 -15.89
CA PRO A 195 19.60 17.58 -16.58
C PRO A 195 19.27 17.55 -18.07
N ALA A 196 19.10 18.73 -18.67
CA ALA A 196 18.52 18.96 -20.00
C ALA A 196 19.33 18.39 -21.19
N GLU A 197 20.02 17.29 -21.02
CA GLU A 197 20.72 16.55 -22.05
C GLU A 197 19.87 15.34 -22.48
N GLU A 198 19.37 15.43 -23.72
CA GLU A 198 18.76 14.39 -24.54
C GLU A 198 17.73 13.48 -23.85
N VAL A 199 16.49 13.60 -24.31
CA VAL A 199 15.40 12.65 -24.06
C VAL A 199 15.72 11.33 -24.77
N VAL A 200 16.73 10.66 -24.30
CA VAL A 200 16.90 9.23 -24.59
C VAL A 200 16.12 8.52 -23.49
N ASP A 201 15.09 7.75 -23.88
CA ASP A 201 14.39 6.88 -22.95
C ASP A 201 15.43 6.05 -22.20
N PRO A 202 15.51 6.14 -20.86
CA PRO A 202 16.52 5.39 -20.12
C PRO A 202 16.33 3.90 -20.41
N PRO A 203 17.40 3.14 -20.61
CA PRO A 203 17.30 1.72 -20.90
C PRO A 203 16.49 1.05 -19.78
N PRO A 204 15.57 0.13 -20.13
CA PRO A 204 14.71 -0.51 -19.14
C PRO A 204 15.57 -1.27 -18.13
N ILE A 205 15.35 -1.01 -16.83
CA ILE A 205 16.04 -1.72 -15.76
C ILE A 205 15.65 -3.20 -15.86
N ALA A 206 16.65 -4.07 -15.91
CA ALA A 206 16.43 -5.51 -15.98
C ALA A 206 15.69 -5.98 -14.72
N LEU A 207 14.72 -6.88 -14.90
CA LEU A 207 13.89 -7.43 -13.82
C LEU A 207 14.74 -7.95 -12.65
N ARG A 208 15.84 -8.63 -12.93
CA ARG A 208 16.77 -9.20 -11.93
C ARG A 208 17.27 -8.18 -10.90
N VAL A 209 17.36 -6.89 -11.27
CA VAL A 209 17.88 -5.83 -10.43
C VAL A 209 16.88 -5.40 -9.36
N TYR A 210 15.60 -5.28 -9.71
CA TYR A 210 14.55 -4.85 -8.78
C TYR A 210 13.68 -6.01 -8.24
N LEU A 211 13.82 -7.21 -8.79
CA LEU A 211 13.07 -8.40 -8.40
C LEU A 211 13.15 -8.68 -6.88
N PRO A 212 14.31 -8.57 -6.20
CA PRO A 212 14.37 -8.81 -4.76
C PRO A 212 13.50 -7.83 -3.95
N PHE A 213 13.41 -6.57 -4.35
CA PHE A 213 12.52 -5.58 -3.74
C PHE A 213 11.04 -5.90 -4.03
N GLY A 214 10.75 -6.35 -5.27
CA GLY A 214 9.43 -6.83 -5.65
C GLY A 214 8.99 -8.03 -4.82
N ILE A 215 9.84 -9.04 -4.67
CA ILE A 215 9.55 -10.21 -3.82
C ILE A 215 9.32 -9.77 -2.38
N ALA A 216 10.19 -8.93 -1.81
CA ALA A 216 10.02 -8.44 -0.45
C ALA A 216 8.67 -7.72 -0.27
N MET A 217 8.27 -6.92 -1.26
CA MET A 217 6.97 -6.24 -1.28
C MET A 217 5.81 -7.23 -1.34
N ALA A 218 5.84 -8.20 -2.26
CA ALA A 218 4.81 -9.22 -2.37
C ALA A 218 4.64 -10.02 -1.06
N LEU A 219 5.73 -10.38 -0.40
CA LEU A 219 5.68 -11.10 0.87
C LEU A 219 5.05 -10.26 1.98
N VAL A 220 5.38 -8.96 2.07
CA VAL A 220 4.79 -8.06 3.08
C VAL A 220 3.29 -7.89 2.84
N PHE A 221 2.87 -7.62 1.60
CA PHE A 221 1.45 -7.45 1.29
C PHE A 221 0.67 -8.76 1.46
N ALA A 222 1.29 -9.91 1.20
CA ALA A 222 0.69 -11.20 1.50
C ALA A 222 0.48 -11.40 3.01
N ILE A 223 1.44 -10.98 3.86
CA ILE A 223 1.30 -11.03 5.31
C ILE A 223 0.19 -10.07 5.78
N ASP A 224 0.21 -8.81 5.30
CA ASP A 224 -0.79 -7.79 5.66
C ASP A 224 -2.21 -8.28 5.34
N LEU A 225 -2.41 -8.85 4.15
CA LEU A 225 -3.72 -9.36 3.76
C LEU A 225 -4.12 -10.62 4.51
N ALA A 226 -3.17 -11.52 4.77
CA ALA A 226 -3.43 -12.71 5.58
C ALA A 226 -3.90 -12.33 7.00
N VAL A 227 -3.23 -11.37 7.64
CA VAL A 227 -3.68 -10.86 8.94
C VAL A 227 -5.03 -10.17 8.81
N GLY A 228 -5.21 -9.32 7.78
CA GLY A 228 -6.46 -8.60 7.56
C GLY A 228 -7.68 -9.50 7.42
N ASN A 229 -7.57 -10.56 6.64
CA ASN A 229 -8.69 -11.44 6.33
C ASN A 229 -8.93 -12.56 7.36
N TRP A 230 -7.85 -13.07 7.98
CA TRP A 230 -7.93 -14.33 8.72
C TRP A 230 -7.73 -14.17 10.23
N SER A 231 -7.30 -13.00 10.74
CA SER A 231 -7.06 -12.82 12.18
C SER A 231 -8.33 -12.93 13.01
N ALA A 232 -9.44 -12.34 12.57
CA ALA A 232 -10.70 -12.41 13.31
C ALA A 232 -11.29 -13.82 13.30
N LEU A 233 -11.26 -14.50 12.14
CA LEU A 233 -11.72 -15.88 12.00
C LEU A 233 -10.87 -16.85 12.84
N TYR A 234 -9.55 -16.68 12.88
CA TYR A 234 -8.68 -17.46 13.74
C TYR A 234 -9.03 -17.29 15.22
N LEU A 235 -9.30 -16.07 15.65
CA LEU A 235 -9.70 -15.80 17.03
C LEU A 235 -11.07 -16.36 17.38
N SER A 236 -12.06 -16.27 16.47
CA SER A 236 -13.42 -16.76 16.71
C SER A 236 -13.49 -18.29 16.63
N ASP A 237 -12.95 -18.88 15.57
CA ASP A 237 -13.21 -20.28 15.24
C ASP A 237 -12.22 -21.25 15.93
N ASP A 238 -10.91 -20.90 15.94
CA ASP A 238 -9.88 -21.75 16.52
C ASP A 238 -9.66 -21.49 18.02
N LEU A 239 -9.86 -20.25 18.48
CA LEU A 239 -9.65 -19.84 19.87
C LEU A 239 -10.92 -19.51 20.64
N LEU A 240 -12.10 -19.67 19.99
CA LEU A 240 -13.44 -19.54 20.58
C LEU A 240 -13.69 -18.15 21.24
N ALA A 241 -13.07 -17.10 20.66
CA ALA A 241 -13.29 -15.75 21.12
C ALA A 241 -14.67 -15.23 20.69
N ASN A 242 -15.27 -14.38 21.52
CA ASN A 242 -16.46 -13.64 21.10
C ASN A 242 -16.12 -12.59 20.01
N SER A 243 -17.11 -12.11 19.28
CA SER A 243 -16.93 -11.20 18.13
C SER A 243 -16.17 -9.92 18.48
N SER A 244 -16.39 -9.34 19.66
CA SER A 244 -15.68 -8.14 20.10
C SER A 244 -14.18 -8.40 20.34
N THR A 245 -13.84 -9.54 20.95
CA THR A 245 -12.45 -9.96 21.16
C THR A 245 -11.78 -10.36 19.83
N ALA A 246 -12.50 -11.02 18.92
CA ALA A 246 -12.00 -11.40 17.61
C ALA A 246 -11.57 -10.17 16.78
N ALA A 247 -12.33 -9.09 16.82
CA ALA A 247 -12.00 -7.84 16.14
C ALA A 247 -10.72 -7.19 16.67
N LEU A 248 -10.32 -7.45 17.93
CA LEU A 248 -9.10 -6.90 18.52
C LEU A 248 -7.82 -7.41 17.87
N GLY A 249 -7.84 -8.58 17.23
CA GLY A 249 -6.67 -9.11 16.50
C GLY A 249 -6.22 -8.18 15.39
N LEU A 250 -7.15 -7.82 14.50
CA LEU A 250 -6.90 -6.86 13.43
C LEU A 250 -6.63 -5.46 13.96
N ALA A 251 -7.39 -5.00 14.95
CA ALA A 251 -7.22 -3.68 15.54
C ALA A 251 -5.82 -3.50 16.18
N ALA A 252 -5.30 -4.52 16.86
CA ALA A 252 -3.96 -4.53 17.44
C ALA A 252 -2.88 -4.44 16.36
N TYR A 253 -2.99 -5.24 15.29
CA TYR A 253 -2.06 -5.19 14.15
C TYR A 253 -2.09 -3.83 13.46
N GLN A 254 -3.26 -3.30 13.11
CA GLN A 254 -3.40 -2.02 12.40
C GLN A 254 -3.01 -0.82 13.27
N GLY A 255 -3.31 -0.85 14.55
CA GLY A 255 -2.92 0.19 15.49
C GLY A 255 -1.40 0.32 15.63
N THR A 256 -0.69 -0.81 15.79
CA THR A 256 0.78 -0.81 15.83
C THR A 256 1.40 -0.54 14.48
N SER A 257 0.75 -0.94 13.37
CA SER A 257 1.17 -0.60 12.00
C SER A 257 1.20 0.91 11.77
N LEU A 258 0.19 1.64 12.23
CA LEU A 258 0.17 3.09 12.13
C LEU A 258 1.35 3.72 12.90
N ILE A 259 1.60 3.28 14.14
CA ILE A 259 2.72 3.76 14.96
C ILE A 259 4.06 3.45 14.28
N ALA A 260 4.23 2.23 13.76
CA ALA A 260 5.44 1.82 13.05
C ALA A 260 5.69 2.68 11.79
N ARG A 261 4.64 2.99 11.01
CA ARG A 261 4.72 3.87 9.84
C ARG A 261 5.06 5.33 10.21
N LEU A 262 4.52 5.85 11.30
CA LEU A 262 4.83 7.20 11.79
C LEU A 262 6.29 7.33 12.26
N THR A 263 6.85 6.29 12.84
CA THR A 263 8.20 6.30 13.42
C THR A 263 9.25 5.69 12.49
N GLY A 264 8.86 4.91 11.49
CA GLY A 264 9.74 4.15 10.62
C GLY A 264 10.83 4.98 9.97
N ASP A 265 10.48 6.14 9.41
CA ASP A 265 11.44 7.05 8.79
C ASP A 265 12.56 7.50 9.75
N LEU A 266 12.27 7.66 11.05
CA LEU A 266 13.26 8.03 12.06
C LEU A 266 14.27 6.90 12.30
N PHE A 267 13.77 5.66 12.42
CA PHE A 267 14.62 4.47 12.58
C PHE A 267 15.50 4.24 11.36
N VAL A 268 14.96 4.40 10.14
CA VAL A 268 15.72 4.23 8.91
C VAL A 268 16.85 5.25 8.80
N ARG A 269 16.59 6.51 9.13
CA ARG A 269 17.62 7.57 9.13
C ARG A 269 18.73 7.29 10.14
N ARG A 270 18.41 6.68 11.29
CA ARG A 270 19.37 6.41 12.37
C ARG A 270 20.17 5.13 12.14
N PHE A 271 19.53 4.05 11.69
CA PHE A 271 20.12 2.71 11.65
C PHE A 271 20.39 2.20 10.24
N GLY A 272 19.85 2.84 9.22
CA GLY A 272 19.91 2.43 7.82
C GLY A 272 18.87 1.38 7.43
N PRO A 273 18.52 1.31 6.12
CA PRO A 273 17.43 0.47 5.62
C PRO A 273 17.62 -1.01 5.94
N ARG A 274 18.81 -1.58 5.67
CA ARG A 274 19.12 -3.00 5.90
C ARG A 274 18.86 -3.44 7.33
N ARG A 275 19.35 -2.67 8.32
CA ARG A 275 19.16 -3.01 9.74
C ARG A 275 17.69 -2.94 10.13
N VAL A 276 17.01 -1.91 9.66
CA VAL A 276 15.57 -1.72 9.94
C VAL A 276 14.76 -2.86 9.35
N VAL A 277 14.95 -3.22 8.07
CA VAL A 277 14.24 -4.35 7.44
C VAL A 277 14.51 -5.64 8.18
N ARG A 278 15.77 -5.94 8.51
CA ARG A 278 16.13 -7.18 9.22
C ARG A 278 15.49 -7.25 10.61
N THR A 279 15.54 -6.15 11.39
CA THR A 279 14.93 -6.09 12.72
C THR A 279 13.42 -6.16 12.63
N ALA A 280 12.82 -5.44 11.68
CA ALA A 280 11.39 -5.44 11.43
C ALA A 280 10.87 -6.84 11.05
N ALA A 281 11.57 -7.54 10.14
CA ALA A 281 11.25 -8.92 9.78
C ALA A 281 11.40 -9.88 10.96
N ALA A 282 12.44 -9.73 11.78
CA ALA A 282 12.63 -10.54 12.99
C ALA A 282 11.50 -10.31 14.02
N ILE A 283 11.09 -9.06 14.24
CA ILE A 283 9.91 -8.74 15.07
C ILE A 283 8.65 -9.40 14.51
N GLY A 284 8.45 -9.35 13.18
CA GLY A 284 7.34 -10.02 12.51
C GLY A 284 7.35 -11.55 12.70
N VAL A 285 8.51 -12.17 12.59
CA VAL A 285 8.68 -13.62 12.88
C VAL A 285 8.27 -13.93 14.31
N VAL A 286 8.74 -13.16 15.29
CA VAL A 286 8.35 -13.35 16.71
C VAL A 286 6.85 -13.20 16.89
N GLY A 287 6.25 -12.13 16.30
CA GLY A 287 4.81 -11.92 16.38
C GLY A 287 3.99 -13.05 15.77
N LEU A 288 4.31 -13.45 14.52
CA LEU A 288 3.59 -14.53 13.84
C LEU A 288 3.83 -15.93 14.47
N ALA A 289 5.03 -16.18 15.01
CA ALA A 289 5.28 -17.39 15.79
C ALA A 289 4.44 -17.41 17.08
N THR A 290 4.28 -16.24 17.74
CA THR A 290 3.40 -16.11 18.91
C THR A 290 1.94 -16.37 18.53
N VAL A 291 1.47 -15.85 17.38
CA VAL A 291 0.12 -16.12 16.84
C VAL A 291 -0.07 -17.64 16.65
N LEU A 292 0.88 -18.29 15.96
CA LEU A 292 0.80 -19.71 15.65
C LEU A 292 0.78 -20.60 16.90
N ALA A 293 1.59 -20.25 17.91
CA ALA A 293 1.70 -20.98 19.17
C ALA A 293 0.65 -20.58 20.23
N ALA A 294 -0.25 -19.63 19.94
CA ALA A 294 -1.14 -19.04 20.91
C ALA A 294 -2.11 -20.08 21.53
N PRO A 295 -2.12 -20.22 22.87
CA PRO A 295 -3.08 -21.07 23.59
C PRO A 295 -4.39 -20.35 23.90
N SER A 296 -4.45 -19.01 23.71
CA SER A 296 -5.62 -18.19 24.05
C SER A 296 -5.72 -16.96 23.13
N PRO A 297 -6.91 -16.35 23.00
CA PRO A 297 -7.12 -15.13 22.21
C PRO A 297 -6.18 -13.99 22.60
N VAL A 298 -5.93 -13.80 23.89
CA VAL A 298 -5.06 -12.72 24.38
C VAL A 298 -3.62 -12.86 23.86
N VAL A 299 -3.08 -14.08 23.87
CA VAL A 299 -1.72 -14.34 23.36
C VAL A 299 -1.66 -14.12 21.85
N ALA A 300 -2.68 -14.53 21.11
CA ALA A 300 -2.77 -14.27 19.66
C ALA A 300 -2.83 -12.77 19.36
N ILE A 301 -3.64 -11.99 20.09
CA ILE A 301 -3.73 -10.52 19.93
C ILE A 301 -2.37 -9.87 20.20
N VAL A 302 -1.65 -10.30 21.23
CA VAL A 302 -0.27 -9.83 21.50
C VAL A 302 0.67 -10.19 20.34
N GLY A 303 0.53 -11.38 19.76
CA GLY A 303 1.28 -11.78 18.57
C GLY A 303 0.99 -10.84 17.35
N PHE A 304 -0.27 -10.53 17.08
CA PHE A 304 -0.65 -9.58 16.03
C PHE A 304 -0.12 -8.17 16.30
N LEU A 305 -0.18 -7.70 17.54
CA LEU A 305 0.40 -6.42 17.95
C LEU A 305 1.91 -6.37 17.65
N ILE A 306 2.66 -7.41 18.00
CA ILE A 306 4.09 -7.51 17.74
C ILE A 306 4.36 -7.53 16.22
N ALA A 307 3.62 -8.32 15.45
CA ALA A 307 3.78 -8.39 14.00
C ALA A 307 3.53 -7.03 13.33
N GLY A 308 2.52 -6.28 13.79
CA GLY A 308 2.20 -4.94 13.30
C GLY A 308 3.27 -3.88 13.58
N ILE A 309 4.17 -4.09 14.56
CA ILE A 309 5.33 -3.20 14.77
C ILE A 309 6.37 -3.38 13.64
N GLY A 310 6.57 -4.61 13.16
CA GLY A 310 7.63 -4.92 12.20
C GLY A 310 7.22 -4.74 10.74
N MET A 311 6.22 -5.47 10.30
CA MET A 311 5.92 -5.67 8.87
C MET A 311 5.67 -4.38 8.06
N PRO A 312 4.90 -3.39 8.55
CA PRO A 312 4.41 -2.28 7.72
C PRO A 312 5.47 -1.28 7.24
N VAL A 313 6.67 -1.29 7.82
CA VAL A 313 7.76 -0.38 7.42
C VAL A 313 8.55 -0.89 6.22
N ILE A 314 8.41 -2.17 5.84
CA ILE A 314 9.23 -2.80 4.79
C ILE A 314 8.79 -2.33 3.39
N ALA A 315 7.48 -2.26 3.12
CA ALA A 315 6.97 -1.86 1.80
C ALA A 315 7.44 -0.45 1.38
N PRO A 316 7.32 0.62 2.19
CA PRO A 316 7.88 1.92 1.83
C PRO A 316 9.40 1.88 1.61
N LEU A 317 10.12 1.02 2.32
CA LEU A 317 11.56 0.87 2.12
C LEU A 317 11.89 0.19 0.78
N CYS A 318 11.08 -0.77 0.32
CA CYS A 318 11.25 -1.36 -1.00
C CYS A 318 11.15 -0.31 -2.11
N PHE A 319 10.16 0.58 -2.06
CA PHE A 319 10.03 1.69 -3.00
C PHE A 319 11.19 2.68 -2.88
N GLY A 320 11.56 3.04 -1.64
CA GLY A 320 12.65 4.00 -1.39
C GLY A 320 14.01 3.53 -1.89
N GLU A 321 14.33 2.25 -1.71
CA GLU A 321 15.59 1.66 -2.15
C GLU A 321 15.59 1.37 -3.65
N ALA A 322 14.51 0.80 -4.20
CA ALA A 322 14.38 0.59 -5.63
C ALA A 322 14.42 1.93 -6.40
N GLY A 323 13.84 2.98 -5.82
CA GLY A 323 13.89 4.32 -6.39
C GLY A 323 15.29 4.90 -6.54
N GLN A 324 16.30 4.36 -5.84
CA GLN A 324 17.71 4.78 -6.02
C GLN A 324 18.38 4.15 -7.24
N LEU A 325 17.75 3.16 -7.88
CA LEU A 325 18.30 2.45 -9.04
C LEU A 325 18.24 3.29 -10.33
N THR A 326 17.35 4.29 -10.39
CA THR A 326 17.14 5.12 -11.57
C THR A 326 16.56 6.48 -11.21
N SER A 327 16.44 7.36 -12.19
CA SER A 327 15.87 8.71 -12.03
C SER A 327 15.00 9.08 -13.23
N GLY A 328 14.30 10.21 -13.14
CA GLY A 328 13.45 10.72 -14.21
C GLY A 328 12.34 9.74 -14.61
N ARG A 329 12.02 9.64 -15.88
CA ARG A 329 10.97 8.77 -16.42
C ARG A 329 11.19 7.28 -16.15
N GLY A 330 12.46 6.84 -16.04
CA GLY A 330 12.79 5.47 -15.67
C GLY A 330 12.30 5.11 -14.28
N LEU A 331 12.24 6.08 -13.35
CA LEU A 331 11.70 5.89 -12.02
C LEU A 331 10.18 5.63 -12.04
N ASP A 332 9.42 6.35 -12.86
CA ASP A 332 7.98 6.12 -13.00
C ASP A 332 7.70 4.68 -13.45
N ALA A 333 8.41 4.20 -14.47
CA ALA A 333 8.28 2.83 -14.95
C ALA A 333 8.65 1.80 -13.88
N LEU A 334 9.76 2.02 -13.15
CA LEU A 334 10.20 1.12 -12.10
C LEU A 334 9.20 1.02 -10.96
N ILE A 335 8.69 2.15 -10.47
CA ILE A 335 7.74 2.20 -9.36
C ILE A 335 6.41 1.53 -9.74
N ALA A 336 5.90 1.78 -10.96
CA ALA A 336 4.70 1.11 -11.45
C ALA A 336 4.86 -0.42 -11.54
N ARG A 337 6.00 -0.90 -12.05
CA ARG A 337 6.31 -2.32 -12.11
C ARG A 337 6.48 -2.94 -10.72
N LEU A 338 7.10 -2.22 -9.81
CA LEU A 338 7.26 -2.67 -8.43
C LEU A 338 5.88 -2.79 -7.74
N ASN A 339 4.95 -1.88 -8.06
CA ASN A 339 3.59 -1.91 -7.53
C ASN A 339 2.78 -3.15 -7.96
N LEU A 340 3.13 -3.81 -9.08
CA LEU A 340 2.51 -5.09 -9.47
C LEU A 340 2.75 -6.19 -8.43
N PHE A 341 3.90 -6.18 -7.77
CA PHE A 341 4.21 -7.16 -6.74
C PHE A 341 3.36 -6.97 -5.47
N ASN A 342 2.89 -5.75 -5.19
CA ASN A 342 1.88 -5.50 -4.17
C ASN A 342 0.63 -6.35 -4.44
N TYR A 343 0.06 -6.23 -5.63
CA TYR A 343 -1.17 -6.97 -5.99
C TYR A 343 -0.93 -8.47 -6.10
N ALA A 344 0.24 -8.90 -6.57
CA ALA A 344 0.60 -10.33 -6.54
C ALA A 344 0.64 -10.85 -5.10
N GLY A 345 1.23 -10.09 -4.16
CA GLY A 345 1.24 -10.42 -2.74
C GLY A 345 -0.17 -10.49 -2.14
N THR A 346 -1.02 -9.51 -2.48
CA THR A 346 -2.43 -9.47 -2.05
C THR A 346 -3.19 -10.74 -2.48
N LEU A 347 -3.01 -11.18 -3.71
CA LEU A 347 -3.63 -12.41 -4.21
C LEU A 347 -3.11 -13.67 -3.51
N VAL A 348 -1.82 -13.72 -3.20
CA VAL A 348 -1.23 -14.84 -2.45
C VAL A 348 -1.75 -14.85 -1.01
N GLY A 349 -1.77 -13.72 -0.31
CA GLY A 349 -2.26 -13.61 1.06
C GLY A 349 -3.74 -13.95 1.21
N GLY A 350 -4.57 -13.53 0.25
CA GLY A 350 -5.99 -13.87 0.23
C GLY A 350 -6.26 -15.30 -0.23
N GLY A 351 -5.66 -15.70 -1.37
CA GLY A 351 -5.95 -16.97 -2.02
C GLY A 351 -5.24 -18.17 -1.39
N VAL A 352 -3.90 -18.14 -1.33
CA VAL A 352 -3.11 -19.31 -0.85
C VAL A 352 -3.31 -19.52 0.65
N VAL A 353 -3.24 -18.44 1.44
CA VAL A 353 -3.46 -18.51 2.88
C VAL A 353 -4.89 -18.93 3.18
N GLY A 354 -5.87 -18.41 2.40
CA GLY A 354 -7.27 -18.80 2.52
C GLY A 354 -7.54 -20.27 2.18
N ALA A 355 -6.94 -20.79 1.11
CA ALA A 355 -7.06 -22.20 0.75
C ALA A 355 -6.49 -23.11 1.84
N LEU A 356 -5.40 -22.70 2.48
CA LEU A 356 -4.83 -23.44 3.61
C LEU A 356 -5.73 -23.39 4.84
N ALA A 357 -6.34 -22.22 5.12
CA ALA A 357 -7.29 -22.06 6.21
C ALA A 357 -8.52 -22.96 6.04
N ALA A 358 -9.06 -23.05 4.82
CA ALA A 358 -10.19 -23.92 4.50
C ALA A 358 -9.88 -25.41 4.64
N GLY A 359 -8.64 -25.83 4.35
CA GLY A 359 -8.24 -27.25 4.40
C GLY A 359 -7.73 -27.72 5.77
N PHE A 360 -7.05 -26.86 6.53
CA PHE A 360 -6.26 -27.22 7.71
C PHE A 360 -6.56 -26.36 8.95
N GLY A 361 -7.50 -25.42 8.87
CA GLY A 361 -7.85 -24.48 9.92
C GLY A 361 -7.02 -23.17 9.87
N HIS A 362 -7.56 -22.13 10.51
CA HIS A 362 -6.99 -20.79 10.45
C HIS A 362 -5.62 -20.69 11.13
N ARG A 363 -5.40 -21.44 12.23
CA ARG A 363 -4.10 -21.48 12.90
C ARG A 363 -2.97 -21.90 11.97
N ILE A 364 -3.14 -23.00 11.23
CA ILE A 364 -2.11 -23.56 10.34
C ILE A 364 -1.86 -22.62 9.16
N SER A 365 -2.86 -21.87 8.71
CA SER A 365 -2.70 -20.91 7.61
C SER A 365 -1.67 -19.82 7.91
N PHE A 366 -1.45 -19.47 9.20
CA PHE A 366 -0.43 -18.49 9.62
C PHE A 366 1.01 -19.00 9.51
N VAL A 367 1.24 -20.28 9.19
CA VAL A 367 2.58 -20.81 8.85
C VAL A 367 3.12 -20.09 7.60
N ILE A 368 2.27 -19.80 6.60
CA ILE A 368 2.70 -19.10 5.37
C ILE A 368 3.21 -17.67 5.67
N PRO A 369 2.45 -16.80 6.35
CA PRO A 369 2.96 -15.52 6.82
C PRO A 369 4.26 -15.61 7.63
N LEU A 370 4.40 -16.61 8.49
CA LEU A 370 5.62 -16.81 9.27
C LEU A 370 6.83 -17.17 8.39
N VAL A 371 6.64 -18.04 7.40
CA VAL A 371 7.68 -18.37 6.41
C VAL A 371 8.05 -17.11 5.61
N PHE A 372 7.07 -16.33 5.16
CA PHE A 372 7.31 -15.09 4.42
C PHE A 372 8.12 -14.08 5.26
N ALA A 373 7.76 -13.87 6.52
CA ALA A 373 8.51 -13.02 7.44
C ALA A 373 9.96 -13.52 7.64
N THR A 374 10.17 -14.83 7.67
CA THR A 374 11.50 -15.44 7.78
C THR A 374 12.34 -15.19 6.52
N VAL A 375 11.74 -15.34 5.33
CA VAL A 375 12.40 -15.05 4.05
C VAL A 375 12.82 -13.58 3.97
N LEU A 376 12.01 -12.66 4.49
CA LEU A 376 12.32 -11.21 4.52
C LEU A 376 13.60 -10.91 5.33
N ILE A 377 13.95 -11.70 6.35
CA ILE A 377 15.23 -11.55 7.08
C ILE A 377 16.41 -11.76 6.12
N GLY A 378 16.34 -12.77 5.26
CA GLY A 378 17.35 -13.04 4.23
C GLY A 378 17.41 -11.95 3.16
N LEU A 379 16.24 -11.50 2.68
CA LEU A 379 16.14 -10.44 1.68
C LEU A 379 16.62 -9.07 2.20
N ALA A 380 16.73 -8.88 3.52
CA ALA A 380 17.27 -7.64 4.08
C ALA A 380 18.71 -7.33 3.58
N GLN A 381 19.45 -8.32 3.08
CA GLN A 381 20.81 -8.11 2.53
C GLN A 381 20.82 -7.24 1.26
N VAL A 382 19.72 -7.19 0.52
CA VAL A 382 19.59 -6.41 -0.72
C VAL A 382 19.52 -4.89 -0.44
N PHE A 383 19.08 -4.53 0.77
CA PHE A 383 18.95 -3.13 1.17
C PHE A 383 20.31 -2.52 1.55
N HIS A 384 20.50 -1.21 1.27
CA HIS A 384 21.75 -0.53 1.60
C HIS A 384 22.04 -0.49 3.10
N ASN A 385 23.33 -0.52 3.44
CA ASN A 385 23.76 -0.60 4.86
C ASN A 385 24.12 0.77 5.48
N ARG A 386 23.99 1.88 4.73
CA ARG A 386 24.41 3.21 5.19
C ARG A 386 23.24 3.97 5.82
N PRO A 387 23.40 4.52 7.05
CA PRO A 387 22.47 5.51 7.58
C PRO A 387 22.65 6.84 6.84
N GLY A 388 21.55 7.49 6.49
CA GLY A 388 21.56 8.78 5.81
C GLY A 388 21.13 8.71 4.35
N GLY A 389 20.22 9.61 3.99
CA GLY A 389 19.59 9.70 2.68
C GLY A 389 20.60 9.71 1.54
N GLY A 390 20.23 9.01 0.47
CA GLY A 390 21.06 8.83 -0.70
C GLY A 390 21.59 10.14 -1.26
N LYS A 391 22.91 10.24 -1.30
CA LYS A 391 23.54 11.12 -2.27
C LYS A 391 23.45 10.39 -3.60
N HIS A 392 22.90 11.04 -4.61
CA HIS A 392 23.06 10.60 -5.99
C HIS A 392 24.52 10.18 -6.22
N PRO A 393 24.80 9.09 -6.92
CA PRO A 393 26.12 8.77 -7.39
C PRO A 393 26.52 9.81 -8.46
N THR A 394 27.01 10.95 -8.03
CA THR A 394 27.69 11.93 -8.87
C THR A 394 29.17 11.60 -8.85
N SER A 395 29.57 10.53 -9.47
CA SER A 395 30.92 10.39 -10.05
C SER A 395 31.05 9.02 -10.73
N SER A 396 31.68 9.05 -11.87
CA SER A 396 32.03 7.94 -12.76
C SER A 396 32.91 6.85 -12.14
N GLY A 397 33.15 6.86 -10.84
CA GLY A 397 34.03 5.91 -10.15
C GLY A 397 33.35 4.68 -9.57
N ASP A 398 32.03 4.73 -9.27
CA ASP A 398 31.33 3.62 -8.60
C ASP A 398 30.65 2.63 -9.57
N ARG A 399 30.69 2.89 -10.89
CA ARG A 399 30.16 1.96 -11.90
C ARG A 399 31.00 0.70 -12.10
N ALA A 400 32.27 0.73 -11.69
CA ALA A 400 33.20 -0.40 -11.87
C ALA A 400 32.99 -1.56 -10.86
N LEU A 401 32.14 -1.41 -9.84
CA LEU A 401 31.86 -2.44 -8.83
C LEU A 401 30.57 -3.23 -9.07
N LEU A 402 29.80 -2.90 -10.12
CA LEU A 402 28.56 -3.61 -10.49
C LEU A 402 28.75 -4.60 -11.65
N ASP A 403 29.94 -4.66 -12.24
CA ASP A 403 30.30 -5.55 -13.36
C ASP A 403 31.18 -6.75 -12.94
N GLN A 404 31.28 -7.05 -11.64
CA GLN A 404 31.95 -8.26 -11.13
C GLN A 404 30.98 -9.22 -10.45
#